data_a7bcfec967a2ec99fd1ed3d1ccb77b6c
#
_entry.id   a7bcfec967a2ec99fd1ed3d1ccb77b6c
#
_cell.length_a   1.000
_cell.length_b   1.000
_cell.length_c   1.000
_cell.angle_alpha   90.00
_cell.angle_beta   90.00
_cell.angle_gamma   90.00
#
_symmetry.space_group_name_H-M   'P 1'
#
loop_
_entity.id
_entity.type
_entity.pdbx_description
1 polymer ?
#
loop_
_entity_poly.entity_id
_entity_poly.type
_entity_poly.pdbx_seq_one_letter_code
_entity_poly.pdbx_strand_id
1 'polypeptide(L)'
;MDEIFDKLYKFHQWWYAERDHDHNGICEYGSTDGTLIAAAWESGMDNGVRFDDTRMLKNEMEKAWSMDQENICLNSFLYVDKLTLSEMASILGKQELSEQLAKEAEVIKLYVQTKMYDSESGFFYDIRLNDRTSVKVM
;
A
#
# COMPACT_ATOMS: atom_id res chain seq x y z
N MET A 1 -11.88 -17.43 15.88
CA MET A 1 -10.73 -16.58 15.46
C MET A 1 -10.20 -16.97 14.08
N ASP A 2 -10.03 -18.27 13.76
CA ASP A 2 -9.55 -18.75 12.45
C ASP A 2 -10.35 -18.20 11.26
N GLU A 3 -11.68 -18.29 11.30
CA GLU A 3 -12.53 -17.80 10.19
C GLU A 3 -12.38 -16.29 9.94
N ILE A 4 -12.23 -15.50 11.00
CA ILE A 4 -12.02 -14.05 10.90
C ILE A 4 -10.63 -13.78 10.33
N PHE A 5 -9.60 -14.47 10.83
CA PHE A 5 -8.24 -14.36 10.35
C PHE A 5 -8.15 -14.63 8.84
N ASP A 6 -8.75 -15.72 8.38
CA ASP A 6 -8.71 -16.09 6.96
C ASP A 6 -9.34 -15.03 6.06
N LYS A 7 -10.44 -14.41 6.49
CA LYS A 7 -11.09 -13.30 5.76
C LYS A 7 -10.24 -12.05 5.75
N LEU A 8 -9.66 -11.67 6.88
CA LEU A 8 -8.78 -10.50 6.98
C LEU A 8 -7.50 -10.71 6.17
N TYR A 9 -6.89 -11.88 6.26
CA TYR A 9 -5.69 -12.21 5.50
C TYR A 9 -5.95 -12.21 4.00
N LYS A 10 -7.07 -12.77 3.55
CA LYS A 10 -7.49 -12.71 2.15
C LYS A 10 -7.70 -11.27 1.67
N PHE A 11 -8.32 -10.42 2.46
CA PHE A 11 -8.48 -9.00 2.14
C PHE A 11 -7.13 -8.28 2.08
N HIS A 12 -6.23 -8.58 3.00
CA HIS A 12 -4.87 -8.05 3.00
C HIS A 12 -4.10 -8.45 1.73
N GLN A 13 -4.19 -9.72 1.32
CA GLN A 13 -3.55 -10.21 0.10
C GLN A 13 -4.10 -9.55 -1.16
N TRP A 14 -5.38 -9.15 -1.16
CA TRP A 14 -6.01 -8.46 -2.28
C TRP A 14 -5.25 -7.17 -2.65
N TRP A 15 -4.77 -6.40 -1.68
CA TRP A 15 -3.98 -5.20 -1.94
C TRP A 15 -2.76 -5.49 -2.80
N TYR A 16 -2.04 -6.54 -2.50
CA TYR A 16 -0.83 -6.93 -3.25
C TYR A 16 -1.14 -7.56 -4.60
N ALA A 17 -2.29 -8.19 -4.76
CA ALA A 17 -2.73 -8.74 -6.05
C ALA A 17 -3.25 -7.66 -7.01
N GLU A 18 -3.91 -6.63 -6.47
CA GLU A 18 -4.69 -5.67 -7.26
C GLU A 18 -4.11 -4.24 -7.26
N ARG A 19 -3.22 -3.92 -6.31
CA ARG A 19 -2.76 -2.57 -5.97
C ARG A 19 -1.25 -2.45 -5.76
N ASP A 20 -0.49 -3.39 -6.27
CA ASP A 20 0.99 -3.37 -6.28
C ASP A 20 1.46 -3.53 -7.72
N HIS A 21 1.52 -2.41 -8.46
CA HIS A 21 1.73 -2.38 -9.91
C HIS A 21 3.07 -3.01 -10.33
N ASP A 22 4.13 -2.71 -9.62
CA ASP A 22 5.48 -3.20 -9.92
C ASP A 22 5.93 -4.38 -9.05
N HIS A 23 5.02 -4.92 -8.23
CA HIS A 23 5.24 -6.09 -7.35
C HIS A 23 6.43 -5.92 -6.39
N ASN A 24 6.63 -4.70 -5.89
CA ASN A 24 7.73 -4.40 -4.96
C ASN A 24 7.33 -4.50 -3.47
N GLY A 25 6.07 -4.80 -3.17
CA GLY A 25 5.54 -4.88 -1.81
C GLY A 25 5.13 -3.53 -1.20
N ILE A 26 5.12 -2.47 -2.01
CA ILE A 26 4.65 -1.12 -1.65
C ILE A 26 3.47 -0.78 -2.56
N CYS A 27 2.30 -0.64 -1.98
CA CYS A 27 1.06 -0.53 -2.75
C CYS A 27 0.71 0.92 -3.13
N GLU A 28 -0.14 1.03 -4.16
CA GLU A 28 -0.75 2.26 -4.64
C GLU A 28 -2.27 2.18 -4.47
N TYR A 29 -2.94 3.31 -4.22
CA TYR A 29 -4.39 3.38 -4.41
C TYR A 29 -4.76 3.19 -5.87
N GLY A 30 -5.96 2.72 -6.12
CA GLY A 30 -6.36 2.41 -7.47
C GLY A 30 -7.87 2.34 -7.67
N SER A 31 -8.27 1.74 -8.79
CA SER A 31 -9.67 1.58 -9.13
C SER A 31 -9.93 0.33 -9.97
N THR A 32 -11.18 -0.03 -10.12
CA THR A 32 -11.62 -1.15 -10.97
C THR A 32 -12.01 -0.69 -12.38
N ASP A 33 -12.27 0.59 -12.56
CA ASP A 33 -12.72 1.20 -13.83
C ASP A 33 -11.64 2.01 -14.55
N GLY A 34 -10.44 2.12 -13.95
CA GLY A 34 -9.30 2.85 -14.48
C GLY A 34 -9.38 4.37 -14.32
N THR A 35 -10.36 4.89 -13.57
CA THR A 35 -10.49 6.33 -13.35
C THR A 35 -9.72 6.79 -12.12
N LEU A 36 -9.11 7.98 -12.22
CA LEU A 36 -8.43 8.61 -11.09
C LEU A 36 -9.41 9.02 -9.98
N ILE A 37 -10.62 9.41 -10.36
CA ILE A 37 -11.69 9.77 -9.40
C ILE A 37 -12.01 8.60 -8.47
N ALA A 38 -12.20 7.40 -9.02
CA ALA A 38 -12.49 6.21 -8.21
C ALA A 38 -11.29 5.81 -7.35
N ALA A 39 -10.06 6.00 -7.84
CA ALA A 39 -8.85 5.76 -7.05
C ALA A 39 -8.69 6.77 -5.90
N ALA A 40 -9.03 8.04 -6.12
CA ALA A 40 -9.08 9.05 -5.06
C ALA A 40 -10.13 8.69 -3.99
N TRP A 41 -11.30 8.19 -4.39
CA TRP A 41 -12.32 7.69 -3.45
C TRP A 41 -11.82 6.50 -2.63
N GLU A 42 -11.08 5.58 -3.23
CA GLU A 42 -10.46 4.45 -2.51
C GLU A 42 -9.52 4.94 -1.39
N SER A 43 -8.84 6.06 -1.61
CA SER A 43 -7.96 6.67 -0.60
C SER A 43 -8.72 7.35 0.55
N GLY A 44 -10.01 7.66 0.37
CA GLY A 44 -10.79 8.48 1.29
C GLY A 44 -10.42 9.97 1.29
N MET A 45 -9.57 10.41 0.35
CA MET A 45 -9.11 11.79 0.19
C MET A 45 -9.48 12.31 -1.21
N ASP A 46 -10.78 12.39 -1.48
CA ASP A 46 -11.37 12.64 -2.81
C ASP A 46 -10.79 13.85 -3.55
N ASN A 47 -10.39 14.88 -2.82
CA ASN A 47 -9.85 16.14 -3.36
C ASN A 47 -8.39 16.38 -2.95
N GLY A 48 -7.63 15.31 -2.73
CA GLY A 48 -6.22 15.43 -2.36
C GLY A 48 -5.38 15.98 -3.51
N VAL A 49 -4.86 17.20 -3.38
CA VAL A 49 -4.01 17.87 -4.40
C VAL A 49 -2.80 17.04 -4.83
N ARG A 50 -2.34 16.11 -3.98
CA ARG A 50 -1.26 15.17 -4.31
C ARG A 50 -1.60 14.21 -5.45
N PHE A 51 -2.88 14.12 -5.84
CA PHE A 51 -3.36 13.27 -6.94
C PHE A 51 -3.55 14.01 -8.26
N ASP A 52 -3.44 15.34 -8.30
CA ASP A 52 -3.78 16.16 -9.48
C ASP A 52 -2.99 15.76 -10.74
N ASP A 53 -1.70 15.42 -10.58
CA ASP A 53 -0.82 14.99 -11.68
C ASP A 53 -0.65 13.47 -11.78
N THR A 54 -1.52 12.70 -11.10
CA THR A 54 -1.44 11.24 -11.07
C THR A 54 -2.01 10.62 -12.33
N ARG A 55 -1.34 9.58 -12.82
CA ARG A 55 -1.80 8.76 -13.95
C ARG A 55 -2.23 7.39 -13.44
N MET A 56 -3.18 6.78 -14.14
CA MET A 56 -3.62 5.41 -13.85
C MET A 56 -2.86 4.42 -14.71
N LEU A 57 -2.33 3.38 -14.07
CA LEU A 57 -1.59 2.29 -14.69
C LEU A 57 -2.43 1.01 -14.62
N LYS A 58 -2.56 0.33 -15.76
CA LYS A 58 -3.26 -0.96 -15.83
C LYS A 58 -2.40 -2.07 -15.19
N ASN A 59 -2.98 -2.80 -14.26
CA ASN A 59 -2.36 -3.97 -13.64
C ASN A 59 -2.69 -5.26 -14.43
N GLU A 60 -2.11 -6.38 -14.03
CA GLU A 60 -2.31 -7.67 -14.69
C GLU A 60 -3.74 -8.20 -14.58
N MET A 61 -4.40 -7.95 -13.43
CA MET A 61 -5.77 -8.38 -13.20
C MET A 61 -6.75 -7.57 -14.07
N GLU A 62 -7.83 -8.21 -14.52
CA GLU A 62 -8.74 -7.64 -15.53
C GLU A 62 -9.30 -6.27 -15.16
N LYS A 63 -9.69 -6.10 -13.91
CA LYS A 63 -10.31 -4.85 -13.38
C LYS A 63 -9.45 -4.21 -12.29
N ALA A 64 -8.13 -4.18 -12.51
CA ALA A 64 -7.20 -3.62 -11.54
C ALA A 64 -6.34 -2.53 -12.17
N TRP A 65 -6.39 -1.35 -11.57
CA TRP A 65 -5.61 -0.18 -11.95
C TRP A 65 -5.01 0.45 -10.70
N SER A 66 -3.77 0.89 -10.79
CA SER A 66 -3.08 1.63 -9.71
C SER A 66 -2.74 3.05 -10.14
N MET A 67 -2.69 3.96 -9.19
CA MET A 67 -2.03 5.24 -9.37
C MET A 67 -0.54 5.02 -9.69
N ASP A 68 0.09 5.91 -10.44
CA ASP A 68 1.53 5.89 -10.70
C ASP A 68 2.35 6.44 -9.51
N GLN A 69 1.83 6.30 -8.30
CA GLN A 69 2.50 6.73 -7.07
C GLN A 69 2.18 5.80 -5.90
N GLU A 70 3.22 5.44 -5.18
CA GLU A 70 3.14 4.70 -3.92
C GLU A 70 2.67 5.64 -2.81
N ASN A 71 1.60 5.25 -2.11
CA ASN A 71 0.93 6.14 -1.17
C ASN A 71 1.38 5.89 0.26
N ILE A 72 1.90 6.92 0.92
CA ILE A 72 2.42 6.82 2.30
C ILE A 72 1.35 6.36 3.30
N CYS A 73 0.14 6.88 3.22
CA CYS A 73 -0.93 6.53 4.15
C CYS A 73 -1.37 5.06 3.98
N LEU A 74 -1.56 4.60 2.73
CA LEU A 74 -1.91 3.21 2.44
C LEU A 74 -0.86 2.24 3.00
N ASN A 75 0.42 2.48 2.71
CA ASN A 75 1.49 1.59 3.15
C ASN A 75 1.70 1.63 4.66
N SER A 76 1.41 2.76 5.32
CA SER A 76 1.38 2.85 6.78
C SER A 76 0.26 1.98 7.38
N PHE A 77 -0.93 1.96 6.77
CA PHE A 77 -2.01 1.05 7.18
C PHE A 77 -1.64 -0.41 6.93
N LEU A 78 -1.09 -0.74 5.77
CA LEU A 78 -0.68 -2.11 5.44
C LEU A 78 0.45 -2.62 6.35
N TYR A 79 1.33 -1.74 6.81
CA TYR A 79 2.32 -2.06 7.84
C TYR A 79 1.64 -2.52 9.15
N VAL A 80 0.68 -1.75 9.65
CA VAL A 80 -0.06 -2.10 10.87
C VAL A 80 -0.87 -3.38 10.69
N ASP A 81 -1.51 -3.55 9.53
CA ASP A 81 -2.24 -4.78 9.19
C ASP A 81 -1.33 -6.00 9.26
N LYS A 82 -0.12 -5.93 8.67
CA LYS A 82 0.85 -7.03 8.71
C LYS A 82 1.26 -7.39 10.13
N LEU A 83 1.50 -6.41 10.99
CA LEU A 83 1.84 -6.65 12.39
C LEU A 83 0.68 -7.32 13.13
N THR A 84 -0.54 -6.83 12.93
CA THR A 84 -1.77 -7.39 13.54
C THR A 84 -2.00 -8.83 13.06
N LEU A 85 -1.92 -9.06 11.75
CA LEU A 85 -2.08 -10.41 11.18
C LEU A 85 -0.96 -11.35 11.62
N SER A 86 0.28 -10.86 11.78
CA SER A 86 1.40 -11.64 12.32
C SER A 86 1.10 -12.11 13.76
N GLU A 87 0.62 -11.20 14.61
CA GLU A 87 0.24 -11.53 15.98
C GLU A 87 -0.92 -12.56 16.02
N MET A 88 -1.98 -12.33 15.22
CA MET A 88 -3.09 -13.28 15.11
C MET A 88 -2.62 -14.66 14.61
N ALA A 89 -1.76 -14.71 13.61
CA ALA A 89 -1.18 -15.95 13.09
C ALA A 89 -0.39 -16.71 14.17
N SER A 90 0.40 -16.00 14.97
CA SER A 90 1.15 -16.56 16.10
C SER A 90 0.21 -17.19 17.13
N ILE A 91 -0.85 -16.48 17.53
CA ILE A 91 -1.87 -16.99 18.47
C ILE A 91 -2.54 -18.26 17.92
N LEU A 92 -2.77 -18.33 16.61
CA LEU A 92 -3.38 -19.47 15.93
C LEU A 92 -2.40 -20.63 15.65
N GLY A 93 -1.13 -20.51 16.06
CA GLY A 93 -0.10 -21.52 15.81
C GLY A 93 0.43 -21.56 14.38
N LYS A 94 0.15 -20.53 13.56
CA LYS A 94 0.64 -20.38 12.17
C LYS A 94 1.99 -19.65 12.17
N GLN A 95 3.02 -20.26 12.76
CA GLN A 95 4.29 -19.60 13.06
C GLN A 95 5.03 -19.11 11.82
N GLU A 96 5.11 -19.91 10.76
CA GLU A 96 5.79 -19.53 9.51
C GLU A 96 5.13 -18.28 8.88
N LEU A 97 3.80 -18.24 8.85
CA LEU A 97 3.06 -17.08 8.33
C LEU A 97 3.25 -15.84 9.20
N SER A 98 3.27 -16.02 10.53
CA SER A 98 3.56 -14.94 11.47
C SER A 98 4.92 -14.30 11.19
N GLU A 99 5.97 -15.10 11.05
CA GLU A 99 7.33 -14.63 10.77
C GLU A 99 7.45 -13.98 9.38
N GLN A 100 6.77 -14.52 8.37
CA GLN A 100 6.72 -13.94 7.04
C GLN A 100 6.11 -12.53 7.07
N LEU A 101 4.92 -12.39 7.69
CA LEU A 101 4.22 -11.11 7.80
C LEU A 101 5.05 -10.07 8.57
N ALA A 102 5.72 -10.48 9.64
CA ALA A 102 6.61 -9.59 10.39
C ALA A 102 7.80 -9.10 9.54
N LYS A 103 8.42 -9.98 8.74
CA LYS A 103 9.49 -9.60 7.82
C LYS A 103 9.02 -8.64 6.73
N GLU A 104 7.86 -8.90 6.15
CA GLU A 104 7.25 -8.02 5.15
C GLU A 104 6.90 -6.65 5.75
N ALA A 105 6.44 -6.60 7.00
CA ALA A 105 6.21 -5.34 7.72
C ALA A 105 7.49 -4.53 7.88
N GLU A 106 8.62 -5.15 8.23
CA GLU A 106 9.91 -4.45 8.35
C GLU A 106 10.39 -3.89 7.00
N VAL A 107 10.10 -4.54 5.87
CA VAL A 107 10.39 -4.01 4.53
C VAL A 107 9.62 -2.71 4.28
N ILE A 108 8.33 -2.68 4.58
CA ILE A 108 7.51 -1.46 4.45
C ILE A 108 8.04 -0.35 5.36
N LYS A 109 8.30 -0.65 6.62
CA LYS A 109 8.83 0.32 7.59
C LYS A 109 10.13 0.94 7.11
N LEU A 110 11.07 0.12 6.65
CA LEU A 110 12.35 0.59 6.13
C LEU A 110 12.16 1.47 4.89
N TYR A 111 11.28 1.08 3.97
CA TYR A 111 10.96 1.87 2.79
C TYR A 111 10.37 3.23 3.15
N VAL A 112 9.38 3.28 4.03
CA VAL A 112 8.75 4.52 4.51
C VAL A 112 9.80 5.43 5.14
N GLN A 113 10.65 4.90 6.02
CA GLN A 113 11.67 5.67 6.73
C GLN A 113 12.81 6.19 5.84
N THR A 114 13.16 5.48 4.76
CA THR A 114 14.32 5.81 3.94
C THR A 114 13.99 6.43 2.60
N LYS A 115 12.80 6.14 2.03
CA LYS A 115 12.40 6.62 0.71
C LYS A 115 11.29 7.66 0.76
N MET A 116 10.32 7.50 1.67
CA MET A 116 9.19 8.41 1.77
C MET A 116 9.46 9.59 2.72
N TYR A 117 10.41 9.45 3.64
CA TYR A 117 10.80 10.53 4.55
C TYR A 117 11.77 11.50 3.88
N ASP A 118 11.44 12.77 3.92
CA ASP A 118 12.29 13.87 3.44
C ASP A 118 12.89 14.64 4.63
N SER A 119 14.19 14.48 4.85
CA SER A 119 14.89 15.09 5.98
C SER A 119 15.01 16.62 5.90
N GLU A 120 14.86 17.18 4.70
CA GLU A 120 14.92 18.63 4.49
C GLU A 120 13.65 19.31 4.99
N SER A 121 12.47 18.77 4.63
CA SER A 121 11.18 19.30 5.07
C SER A 121 10.70 18.71 6.40
N GLY A 122 11.21 17.55 6.80
CA GLY A 122 10.75 16.80 7.97
C GLY A 122 9.42 16.07 7.78
N PHE A 123 8.95 15.93 6.53
CA PHE A 123 7.68 15.29 6.19
C PHE A 123 7.86 14.00 5.41
N PHE A 124 6.79 13.21 5.33
CA PHE A 124 6.69 12.02 4.49
C PHE A 124 5.87 12.35 3.24
N TYR A 125 6.28 11.79 2.10
CA TYR A 125 5.64 12.01 0.81
C TYR A 125 5.38 10.70 0.08
N ASP A 126 4.35 10.69 -0.78
CA ASP A 126 4.16 9.66 -1.79
C ASP A 126 5.34 9.66 -2.78
N ILE A 127 5.62 8.52 -3.39
CA ILE A 127 6.74 8.34 -4.33
C ILE A 127 6.20 7.99 -5.72
N ARG A 128 6.63 8.70 -6.76
CA ARG A 128 6.32 8.37 -8.15
C ARG A 128 6.97 7.07 -8.57
N LEU A 129 6.24 6.22 -9.31
CA LEU A 129 6.76 4.94 -9.79
C LEU A 129 7.81 5.10 -10.90
N ASN A 130 7.66 6.08 -11.77
CA ASN A 130 8.49 6.23 -12.97
C ASN A 130 9.93 6.71 -12.68
N ASP A 131 10.09 7.66 -11.77
CA ASP A 131 11.38 8.31 -11.50
C ASP A 131 11.81 8.27 -10.02
N ARG A 132 10.97 7.67 -9.16
CA ARG A 132 11.17 7.55 -7.72
C ARG A 132 11.30 8.88 -6.98
N THR A 133 10.71 9.94 -7.53
CA THR A 133 10.68 11.26 -6.88
C THR A 133 9.54 11.40 -5.89
N SER A 134 9.72 12.24 -4.87
CA SER A 134 8.69 12.57 -3.89
C SER A 134 7.62 13.47 -4.50
N VAL A 135 6.36 13.18 -4.24
CA VAL A 135 5.21 14.01 -4.64
C VAL A 135 5.06 15.16 -3.64
N LYS A 136 5.82 16.21 -3.85
CA LYS A 136 5.78 17.44 -3.02
C LYS A 136 4.77 18.41 -3.61
N VAL A 137 3.60 18.52 -3.00
CA VAL A 137 2.60 19.57 -3.31
C VAL A 137 2.55 20.55 -2.15
N MET A 138 2.54 21.84 -2.49
CA MET A 138 2.41 22.93 -1.52
C MET A 138 1.01 23.56 -1.63
#